data_9d768accbb73b1f6ff9231bfadbbff77
#
_entry.id   9d768accbb73b1f6ff9231bfadbbff77
#
_cell.length_a   1.000
_cell.length_b   1.000
_cell.length_c   1.000
_cell.angle_alpha   90.00
_cell.angle_beta   90.00
_cell.angle_gamma   90.00
#
_symmetry.space_group_name_H-M   'P 1'
#
loop_
_entity.id
_entity.type
_entity.pdbx_description
1 polymer ?
#
loop_
_entity_poly.entity_id
_entity_poly.type
_entity_poly.pdbx_seq_one_letter_code
_entity_poly.pdbx_strand_id
1 'polypeptide(L)'
;MLKSLLIKNFILIDEAFLEFKKGFNVLCGETGAGKSIIIKALDIVLGAKVQKEMILDNAKPAVIEAVFENNGEETTVSREISSTSKFRLNGIMSNSDEIKEVREKLVDIHSQHQTYAYIQPKNHIILLDDYITKKSPEFKDILKACKESYKEFKSLEAKLKTVKENKETNEKEIEYLRFQLKELDEASVKENEEDGIKEELDILSNVQELKEGSYGAYYALYGDNQSIVEALSKIKYEISNCATLDKNLKEAEATLFDAFENLKDCANFLRNYSENLELNPSRIDELNERLSLIQKLKRKYGNNLDEERDNIEKKLNELLSPENNLEALEEEYNSALESLNILCKKIREYRQDNASTLSKLIEEKLKNLMLTEARFEISLKDTSMSENGFDNVEFMITTNKNQNLMPMSKVASGGEISRVMLALKTIFASVDKVSTVVFDEIDTGISGVTSGCVAECMLDLSKSTQIICITHQPIICARADNFIWITKTHGENTSIKIETPDENRRLEALAQLASGEVTQQTIDFAKTLVK
;
A
#
# COMPACT_ATOMS: atom_id res chain seq x y z
N MET A 1 -11.87 -26.13 -14.69
CA MET A 1 -11.30 -27.41 -15.16
C MET A 1 -10.72 -27.29 -16.55
N LEU A 2 -9.66 -28.04 -16.88
CA LEU A 2 -9.11 -28.12 -18.23
C LEU A 2 -10.10 -28.92 -19.09
N LYS A 3 -10.55 -28.33 -20.21
CA LYS A 3 -11.45 -29.01 -21.20
C LYS A 3 -10.68 -29.68 -22.31
N SER A 4 -9.75 -28.95 -22.92
CA SER A 4 -8.98 -29.46 -24.04
C SER A 4 -7.56 -28.90 -24.07
N LEU A 5 -6.67 -29.66 -24.70
CA LEU A 5 -5.30 -29.28 -24.98
C LEU A 5 -4.96 -29.61 -26.43
N LEU A 6 -4.66 -28.59 -27.22
CA LEU A 6 -4.16 -28.72 -28.58
C LEU A 6 -2.64 -28.51 -28.57
N ILE A 7 -1.93 -29.39 -29.20
CA ILE A 7 -0.48 -29.34 -29.34
C ILE A 7 -0.15 -29.53 -30.82
N LYS A 8 0.62 -28.60 -31.42
CA LYS A 8 1.11 -28.71 -32.79
C LYS A 8 2.59 -28.42 -32.87
N ASN A 9 3.30 -29.23 -33.64
CA ASN A 9 4.74 -29.05 -33.94
C ASN A 9 5.64 -28.95 -32.69
N PHE A 10 5.40 -29.83 -31.69
CA PHE A 10 6.06 -29.72 -30.40
C PHE A 10 6.77 -31.04 -30.00
N ILE A 11 8.09 -31.02 -29.86
CA ILE A 11 9.00 -32.12 -29.48
C ILE A 11 8.82 -33.34 -30.43
N LEU A 12 7.99 -34.32 -30.10
CA LEU A 12 7.70 -35.52 -30.90
C LEU A 12 6.24 -35.55 -31.36
N ILE A 13 5.49 -34.50 -31.15
CA ILE A 13 4.07 -34.38 -31.47
C ILE A 13 3.94 -33.45 -32.67
N ASP A 14 3.48 -34.01 -33.82
CA ASP A 14 3.14 -33.22 -34.99
C ASP A 14 1.82 -32.47 -34.74
N GLU A 15 0.76 -33.21 -34.44
CA GLU A 15 -0.50 -32.65 -33.99
C GLU A 15 -1.21 -33.63 -33.02
N ALA A 16 -1.72 -33.06 -31.91
CA ALA A 16 -2.49 -33.81 -30.93
C ALA A 16 -3.61 -32.93 -30.35
N PHE A 17 -4.78 -33.53 -30.22
CA PHE A 17 -5.91 -32.90 -29.53
C PHE A 17 -6.40 -33.85 -28.42
N LEU A 18 -6.40 -33.32 -27.17
CA LEU A 18 -6.81 -34.07 -26.00
C LEU A 18 -8.06 -33.44 -25.41
N GLU A 19 -9.07 -34.25 -25.11
CA GLU A 19 -10.22 -33.81 -24.34
C GLU A 19 -10.21 -34.41 -22.94
N PHE A 20 -10.42 -33.56 -21.95
CA PHE A 20 -10.48 -33.93 -20.54
C PHE A 20 -11.91 -33.84 -20.01
N LYS A 21 -12.27 -34.77 -19.13
CA LYS A 21 -13.56 -34.77 -18.48
C LYS A 21 -13.47 -34.30 -17.03
N LYS A 22 -14.58 -33.95 -16.44
CA LYS A 22 -14.67 -33.76 -15.00
C LYS A 22 -14.35 -35.09 -14.31
N GLY A 23 -13.75 -35.01 -13.11
CA GLY A 23 -13.38 -36.20 -12.36
C GLY A 23 -11.95 -36.64 -12.62
N PHE A 24 -11.70 -37.93 -12.65
CA PHE A 24 -10.37 -38.52 -12.71
C PHE A 24 -9.99 -38.91 -14.16
N ASN A 25 -9.01 -38.15 -14.71
CA ASN A 25 -8.44 -38.39 -16.03
C ASN A 25 -7.06 -39.04 -15.89
N VAL A 26 -6.78 -40.01 -16.69
CA VAL A 26 -5.50 -40.72 -16.70
C VAL A 26 -4.89 -40.69 -18.10
N LEU A 27 -3.60 -40.35 -18.18
CA LEU A 27 -2.76 -40.45 -19.36
C LEU A 27 -1.88 -41.71 -19.20
N CYS A 28 -2.25 -42.78 -19.88
CA CYS A 28 -1.58 -44.07 -19.80
C CYS A 28 -0.74 -44.35 -21.05
N GLY A 29 0.26 -45.21 -20.91
CA GLY A 29 1.09 -45.70 -22.01
C GLY A 29 2.43 -46.24 -21.48
N GLU A 30 3.17 -46.90 -22.37
CA GLU A 30 4.49 -47.43 -22.02
C GLU A 30 5.47 -46.38 -21.57
N THR A 31 6.50 -46.81 -20.81
CA THR A 31 7.58 -45.89 -20.40
C THR A 31 8.29 -45.35 -21.65
N GLY A 32 8.45 -44.02 -21.71
CA GLY A 32 9.01 -43.35 -22.89
C GLY A 32 8.06 -43.08 -24.03
N ALA A 33 6.72 -43.39 -23.89
CA ALA A 33 5.72 -43.11 -24.91
C ALA A 33 5.43 -41.61 -25.11
N GLY A 34 6.03 -40.71 -24.36
CA GLY A 34 5.85 -39.29 -24.54
C GLY A 34 4.83 -38.62 -23.60
N LYS A 35 4.37 -39.33 -22.56
CA LYS A 35 3.38 -38.84 -21.58
C LYS A 35 3.79 -37.51 -20.96
N SER A 36 5.03 -37.40 -20.49
CA SER A 36 5.56 -36.16 -19.85
C SER A 36 5.68 -34.99 -20.84
N ILE A 37 5.68 -35.25 -22.17
CA ILE A 37 5.69 -34.18 -23.19
C ILE A 37 4.37 -33.41 -23.16
N ILE A 38 3.22 -34.08 -22.86
CA ILE A 38 1.91 -33.44 -22.75
C ILE A 38 1.85 -32.51 -21.55
N ILE A 39 2.39 -32.93 -20.38
CA ILE A 39 2.50 -32.02 -19.22
C ILE A 39 3.44 -30.87 -19.53
N LYS A 40 4.56 -31.13 -20.19
CA LYS A 40 5.50 -30.07 -20.56
C LYS A 40 4.85 -29.06 -21.52
N ALA A 41 4.01 -29.50 -22.44
CA ALA A 41 3.24 -28.61 -23.30
C ALA A 41 2.25 -27.76 -22.47
N LEU A 42 1.50 -28.39 -21.55
CA LEU A 42 0.59 -27.68 -20.65
C LEU A 42 1.33 -26.65 -19.77
N ASP A 43 2.50 -27.00 -19.26
CA ASP A 43 3.32 -26.11 -18.45
C ASP A 43 3.84 -24.91 -19.27
N ILE A 44 4.24 -25.17 -20.51
CA ILE A 44 4.74 -24.14 -21.42
C ILE A 44 3.65 -23.14 -21.80
N VAL A 45 2.44 -23.60 -22.14
CA VAL A 45 1.34 -22.68 -22.46
C VAL A 45 0.97 -21.83 -21.25
N LEU A 46 1.22 -22.31 -20.04
CA LEU A 46 0.99 -21.62 -18.77
C LEU A 46 2.20 -20.83 -18.25
N GLY A 47 3.14 -20.47 -19.12
CA GLY A 47 4.20 -19.50 -18.80
C GLY A 47 5.57 -20.08 -18.49
N ALA A 48 5.79 -21.40 -18.55
CA ALA A 48 7.11 -21.98 -18.36
C ALA A 48 8.10 -21.58 -19.47
N LYS A 49 9.39 -21.68 -19.17
CA LYS A 49 10.48 -21.34 -20.12
C LYS A 49 10.50 -22.31 -21.29
N VAL A 50 10.73 -21.78 -22.48
CA VAL A 50 10.87 -22.54 -23.74
C VAL A 50 12.33 -22.64 -24.14
N GLN A 51 12.72 -23.79 -24.67
CA GLN A 51 14.01 -24.03 -25.32
C GLN A 51 13.76 -24.27 -26.84
N LYS A 52 14.69 -23.84 -27.69
CA LYS A 52 14.53 -23.96 -29.15
C LYS A 52 14.39 -25.41 -29.63
N GLU A 53 14.98 -26.33 -28.93
CA GLU A 53 14.97 -27.78 -29.20
C GLU A 53 13.57 -28.40 -28.98
N MET A 54 12.61 -27.64 -28.47
CA MET A 54 11.22 -28.09 -28.27
C MET A 54 10.35 -27.94 -29.51
N ILE A 55 10.84 -27.34 -30.59
CA ILE A 55 10.12 -27.24 -31.87
C ILE A 55 10.51 -28.46 -32.73
N LEU A 56 9.50 -29.22 -33.18
CA LEU A 56 9.73 -30.44 -33.97
C LEU A 56 10.28 -30.09 -35.37
N ASP A 57 9.61 -29.23 -36.10
CA ASP A 57 10.05 -28.71 -37.40
C ASP A 57 10.24 -27.18 -37.30
N ASN A 58 11.51 -26.75 -37.41
CA ASN A 58 11.87 -25.36 -37.30
C ASN A 58 11.34 -24.46 -38.46
N ALA A 59 10.80 -25.06 -39.51
CA ALA A 59 10.15 -24.31 -40.58
C ALA A 59 8.76 -23.78 -40.22
N LYS A 60 8.15 -24.30 -39.15
CA LYS A 60 6.81 -23.98 -38.69
C LYS A 60 6.83 -23.57 -37.20
N PRO A 61 5.93 -22.68 -36.75
CA PRO A 61 5.79 -22.41 -35.33
C PRO A 61 5.23 -23.62 -34.58
N ALA A 62 5.66 -23.83 -33.34
CA ALA A 62 4.94 -24.71 -32.43
C ALA A 62 3.77 -23.91 -31.81
N VAL A 63 2.59 -24.54 -31.74
CA VAL A 63 1.40 -23.93 -31.17
C VAL A 63 0.84 -24.86 -30.10
N ILE A 64 0.63 -24.30 -28.94
CA ILE A 64 -0.02 -24.98 -27.81
C ILE A 64 -1.20 -24.13 -27.37
N GLU A 65 -2.37 -24.75 -27.24
CA GLU A 65 -3.59 -24.08 -26.77
C GLU A 65 -4.28 -24.94 -25.71
N ALA A 66 -4.62 -24.33 -24.59
CA ALA A 66 -5.36 -24.96 -23.50
C ALA A 66 -6.66 -24.20 -23.25
N VAL A 67 -7.77 -24.89 -23.19
CA VAL A 67 -9.09 -24.34 -22.90
C VAL A 67 -9.50 -24.81 -21.51
N PHE A 68 -9.77 -23.84 -20.64
CA PHE A 68 -10.26 -24.07 -19.28
C PHE A 68 -11.70 -23.59 -19.14
N GLU A 69 -12.47 -24.27 -18.32
CA GLU A 69 -13.78 -23.81 -17.88
C GLU A 69 -13.78 -23.59 -16.37
N ASN A 70 -14.23 -22.42 -15.95
CA ASN A 70 -14.41 -22.09 -14.54
C ASN A 70 -15.76 -21.39 -14.34
N ASN A 71 -16.65 -22.03 -13.56
CA ASN A 71 -18.00 -21.49 -13.28
C ASN A 71 -18.84 -21.14 -14.53
N GLY A 72 -18.68 -21.90 -15.62
CA GLY A 72 -19.41 -21.67 -16.88
C GLY A 72 -18.75 -20.68 -17.83
N GLU A 73 -17.63 -20.05 -17.43
CA GLU A 73 -16.84 -19.20 -18.31
C GLU A 73 -15.64 -19.97 -18.88
N GLU A 74 -15.43 -19.87 -20.19
CA GLU A 74 -14.27 -20.45 -20.85
C GLU A 74 -13.11 -19.45 -20.88
N THR A 75 -11.93 -19.95 -20.53
CA THR A 75 -10.66 -19.23 -20.62
C THR A 75 -9.73 -19.98 -21.54
N THR A 76 -9.35 -19.39 -22.65
CA THR A 76 -8.42 -19.96 -23.62
C THR A 76 -7.04 -19.32 -23.44
N VAL A 77 -6.04 -20.15 -23.19
CA VAL A 77 -4.63 -19.73 -23.15
C VAL A 77 -3.91 -20.38 -24.32
N SER A 78 -3.31 -19.59 -25.18
CA SER A 78 -2.51 -20.12 -26.30
C SER A 78 -1.11 -19.51 -26.34
N ARG A 79 -0.16 -20.32 -26.81
CA ARG A 79 1.23 -19.91 -26.99
C ARG A 79 1.74 -20.35 -28.34
N GLU A 80 2.19 -19.41 -29.14
CA GLU A 80 2.90 -19.62 -30.39
C GLU A 80 4.40 -19.42 -30.15
N ILE A 81 5.20 -20.42 -30.57
CA ILE A 81 6.63 -20.48 -30.35
C ILE A 81 7.34 -20.60 -31.71
N SER A 82 8.16 -19.61 -32.02
CA SER A 82 8.99 -19.56 -33.24
C SER A 82 10.37 -18.98 -32.86
N SER A 83 10.90 -18.07 -33.65
CA SER A 83 12.03 -17.21 -33.22
C SER A 83 11.67 -16.30 -32.04
N THR A 84 10.39 -16.03 -31.86
CA THR A 84 9.80 -15.30 -30.75
C THR A 84 8.72 -16.15 -30.09
N SER A 85 8.36 -15.82 -28.85
CA SER A 85 7.27 -16.48 -28.12
C SER A 85 6.15 -15.50 -27.82
N LYS A 86 4.93 -15.83 -28.27
CA LYS A 86 3.77 -14.96 -28.13
C LYS A 86 2.68 -15.68 -27.36
N PHE A 87 2.17 -15.04 -26.31
CA PHE A 87 1.03 -15.52 -25.54
C PHE A 87 -0.26 -14.83 -25.99
N ARG A 88 -1.37 -15.56 -25.91
CA ARG A 88 -2.71 -15.00 -26.06
C ARG A 88 -3.59 -15.52 -24.93
N LEU A 89 -4.37 -14.63 -24.35
CA LEU A 89 -5.43 -14.94 -23.40
C LEU A 89 -6.76 -14.55 -24.03
N ASN A 90 -7.66 -15.53 -24.23
CA ASN A 90 -8.95 -15.34 -24.92
C ASN A 90 -8.79 -14.65 -26.30
N GLY A 91 -7.76 -15.04 -27.05
CA GLY A 91 -7.44 -14.50 -28.36
C GLY A 91 -6.67 -13.16 -28.36
N ILE A 92 -6.58 -12.48 -27.22
CA ILE A 92 -5.88 -11.18 -27.09
C ILE A 92 -4.41 -11.42 -26.69
N MET A 93 -3.50 -10.63 -27.24
CA MET A 93 -2.08 -10.68 -26.88
C MET A 93 -1.89 -10.40 -25.38
N SER A 94 -1.12 -11.25 -24.72
CA SER A 94 -0.86 -11.19 -23.28
C SER A 94 0.64 -11.34 -23.01
N ASN A 95 1.04 -11.11 -21.77
CA ASN A 95 2.41 -11.29 -21.30
C ASN A 95 2.55 -12.50 -20.37
N SER A 96 3.79 -12.89 -20.09
CA SER A 96 4.10 -14.07 -19.25
C SER A 96 3.57 -13.94 -17.82
N ASP A 97 3.49 -12.74 -17.27
CA ASP A 97 3.12 -12.55 -15.86
C ASP A 97 1.61 -12.63 -15.68
N GLU A 98 0.82 -12.08 -16.60
CA GLU A 98 -0.64 -12.28 -16.67
C GLU A 98 -0.99 -13.76 -16.79
N ILE A 99 -0.27 -14.50 -17.63
CA ILE A 99 -0.50 -15.96 -17.78
C ILE A 99 -0.19 -16.71 -16.49
N LYS A 100 0.85 -16.32 -15.75
CA LYS A 100 1.18 -16.93 -14.44
C LYS A 100 0.10 -16.67 -13.39
N GLU A 101 -0.48 -15.46 -13.35
CA GLU A 101 -1.60 -15.15 -12.45
C GLU A 101 -2.84 -16.00 -12.77
N VAL A 102 -3.12 -16.20 -14.07
CA VAL A 102 -4.20 -17.07 -14.52
C VAL A 102 -3.93 -18.54 -14.16
N ARG A 103 -2.68 -19.00 -14.35
CA ARG A 103 -2.24 -20.35 -13.96
C ARG A 103 -2.53 -20.67 -12.51
N GLU A 104 -2.18 -19.78 -11.58
CA GLU A 104 -2.36 -19.96 -10.14
C GLU A 104 -3.82 -20.24 -9.74
N LYS A 105 -4.78 -19.81 -10.57
CA LYS A 105 -6.22 -20.00 -10.36
C LYS A 105 -6.77 -21.23 -11.07
N LEU A 106 -6.13 -21.68 -12.15
CA LEU A 106 -6.68 -22.70 -13.04
C LEU A 106 -6.09 -24.07 -12.76
N VAL A 107 -4.77 -24.19 -12.56
CA VAL A 107 -4.12 -25.50 -12.52
C VAL A 107 -2.92 -25.53 -11.58
N ASP A 108 -2.82 -26.63 -10.84
CA ASP A 108 -1.64 -26.98 -10.06
C ASP A 108 -0.98 -28.23 -10.65
N ILE A 109 0.27 -28.09 -11.08
CA ILE A 109 1.02 -29.17 -11.75
C ILE A 109 2.10 -29.69 -10.81
N HIS A 110 2.01 -30.98 -10.47
CA HIS A 110 2.96 -31.69 -9.63
C HIS A 110 3.89 -32.57 -10.49
N SER A 111 5.08 -32.06 -10.83
CA SER A 111 6.10 -32.75 -11.60
C SER A 111 7.51 -32.63 -10.98
N GLN A 112 8.47 -33.47 -11.38
CA GLN A 112 9.83 -33.54 -10.76
C GLN A 112 10.60 -32.22 -10.71
N HIS A 113 10.26 -31.23 -11.52
CA HIS A 113 11.03 -30.00 -11.69
C HIS A 113 10.29 -28.76 -11.25
N GLN A 114 9.15 -28.87 -10.54
CA GLN A 114 8.36 -27.73 -10.13
C GLN A 114 8.32 -27.57 -8.62
N THR A 115 8.39 -26.31 -8.18
CA THR A 115 8.22 -25.96 -6.76
C THR A 115 6.76 -25.98 -6.41
N TYR A 116 6.33 -26.99 -5.69
CA TYR A 116 4.95 -27.14 -5.20
C TYR A 116 4.57 -25.99 -4.28
N ALA A 117 3.36 -25.43 -4.49
CA ALA A 117 2.85 -24.35 -3.63
C ALA A 117 2.85 -24.74 -2.14
N TYR A 118 2.53 -26.00 -1.84
CA TYR A 118 2.52 -26.55 -0.47
C TYR A 118 3.90 -26.74 0.16
N ILE A 119 4.97 -26.78 -0.64
CA ILE A 119 6.35 -26.90 -0.13
C ILE A 119 6.90 -25.54 0.31
N GLN A 120 6.35 -24.45 -0.24
CA GLN A 120 6.86 -23.11 0.04
C GLN A 120 6.45 -22.64 1.44
N PRO A 121 7.41 -22.33 2.34
CA PRO A 121 7.09 -21.94 3.71
C PRO A 121 6.12 -20.76 3.82
N LYS A 122 6.20 -19.80 2.88
CA LYS A 122 5.30 -18.63 2.84
C LYS A 122 3.82 -18.97 2.73
N ASN A 123 3.48 -20.16 2.19
CA ASN A 123 2.10 -20.60 2.00
C ASN A 123 1.57 -21.42 3.19
N HIS A 124 2.45 -21.91 4.08
CA HIS A 124 2.04 -22.79 5.19
C HIS A 124 1.08 -22.10 6.15
N ILE A 125 1.32 -20.81 6.44
CA ILE A 125 0.43 -20.02 7.29
C ILE A 125 -0.96 -19.85 6.66
N ILE A 126 -1.02 -19.61 5.35
CA ILE A 126 -2.28 -19.44 4.62
C ILE A 126 -3.08 -20.74 4.64
N LEU A 127 -2.42 -21.88 4.38
CA LEU A 127 -3.05 -23.20 4.41
C LEU A 127 -3.63 -23.55 5.77
N LEU A 128 -2.87 -23.27 6.84
CA LEU A 128 -3.34 -23.48 8.20
C LEU A 128 -4.53 -22.57 8.53
N ASP A 129 -4.44 -21.28 8.19
CA ASP A 129 -5.47 -20.30 8.48
C ASP A 129 -6.75 -20.57 7.68
N ASP A 130 -6.67 -21.01 6.41
CA ASP A 130 -7.80 -21.41 5.60
C ASP A 130 -8.49 -22.68 6.16
N TYR A 131 -7.69 -23.64 6.63
CA TYR A 131 -8.22 -24.84 7.29
C TYR A 131 -8.97 -24.46 8.58
N ILE A 132 -8.39 -23.60 9.42
CA ILE A 132 -9.02 -23.11 10.66
C ILE A 132 -10.31 -22.35 10.34
N THR A 133 -10.26 -21.43 9.36
CA THR A 133 -11.41 -20.62 8.95
C THR A 133 -12.59 -21.48 8.51
N LYS A 134 -12.34 -22.58 7.81
CA LYS A 134 -13.38 -23.51 7.42
C LYS A 134 -14.04 -24.21 8.62
N LYS A 135 -13.26 -24.54 9.63
CA LYS A 135 -13.72 -25.22 10.84
C LYS A 135 -14.37 -24.26 11.84
N SER A 136 -13.85 -23.03 11.92
CA SER A 136 -14.24 -21.96 12.82
C SER A 136 -14.33 -20.64 12.06
N PRO A 137 -15.49 -20.30 11.47
CA PRO A 137 -15.65 -19.12 10.60
C PRO A 137 -15.30 -17.80 11.29
N GLU A 138 -15.48 -17.71 12.61
CA GLU A 138 -15.12 -16.55 13.44
C GLU A 138 -13.62 -16.20 13.39
N PHE A 139 -12.77 -17.18 13.11
CA PHE A 139 -11.32 -16.95 12.96
C PHE A 139 -11.00 -15.99 11.83
N LYS A 140 -11.80 -15.98 10.76
CA LYS A 140 -11.66 -15.03 9.66
C LYS A 140 -11.83 -13.58 10.10
N ASP A 141 -12.78 -13.33 11.00
CA ASP A 141 -13.04 -11.99 11.54
C ASP A 141 -11.90 -11.54 12.45
N ILE A 142 -11.32 -12.48 13.22
CA ILE A 142 -10.14 -12.20 14.06
C ILE A 142 -8.92 -11.86 13.18
N LEU A 143 -8.68 -12.59 12.10
CA LEU A 143 -7.60 -12.27 11.15
C LEU A 143 -7.79 -10.89 10.52
N LYS A 144 -9.03 -10.56 10.12
CA LYS A 144 -9.36 -9.25 9.57
C LYS A 144 -9.12 -8.13 10.57
N ALA A 145 -9.60 -8.31 11.80
CA ALA A 145 -9.39 -7.35 12.89
C ALA A 145 -7.89 -7.15 13.19
N CYS A 146 -7.10 -8.23 13.19
CA CYS A 146 -5.66 -8.17 13.39
C CYS A 146 -4.98 -7.34 12.28
N LYS A 147 -5.37 -7.55 11.03
CA LYS A 147 -4.83 -6.80 9.89
C LYS A 147 -5.16 -5.30 9.94
N GLU A 148 -6.37 -4.95 10.36
CA GLU A 148 -6.82 -3.57 10.55
C GLU A 148 -6.05 -2.91 11.71
N SER A 149 -5.98 -3.59 12.86
CA SER A 149 -5.23 -3.12 14.04
C SER A 149 -3.72 -2.98 13.78
N TYR A 150 -3.12 -3.86 12.97
CA TYR A 150 -1.72 -3.74 12.58
C TYR A 150 -1.45 -2.51 11.71
N LYS A 151 -2.37 -2.16 10.80
CA LYS A 151 -2.24 -0.94 10.00
C LYS A 151 -2.32 0.32 10.86
N GLU A 152 -3.26 0.34 11.81
CA GLU A 152 -3.40 1.43 12.77
C GLU A 152 -2.13 1.59 13.62
N PHE A 153 -1.65 0.49 14.21
CA PHE A 153 -0.40 0.45 14.98
C PHE A 153 0.79 0.99 14.17
N LYS A 154 0.94 0.57 12.90
CA LYS A 154 2.03 1.07 12.04
C LYS A 154 1.89 2.55 11.70
N SER A 155 0.68 3.05 11.54
CA SER A 155 0.43 4.47 11.34
C SER A 155 0.85 5.30 12.57
N LEU A 156 0.47 4.83 13.78
CA LEU A 156 0.85 5.46 15.04
C LEU A 156 2.36 5.39 15.30
N GLU A 157 3.00 4.25 14.99
CA GLU A 157 4.47 4.10 15.08
C GLU A 157 5.20 5.12 14.21
N ALA A 158 4.75 5.32 12.97
CA ALA A 158 5.33 6.28 12.06
C ALA A 158 5.14 7.72 12.56
N LYS A 159 3.93 8.09 13.02
CA LYS A 159 3.65 9.41 13.61
C LYS A 159 4.51 9.67 14.83
N LEU A 160 4.56 8.71 15.76
CA LEU A 160 5.35 8.81 17.00
C LEU A 160 6.83 9.01 16.70
N LYS A 161 7.36 8.27 15.71
CA LYS A 161 8.75 8.42 15.28
C LYS A 161 9.02 9.83 14.76
N THR A 162 8.16 10.37 13.90
CA THR A 162 8.29 11.73 13.34
C THR A 162 8.24 12.79 14.44
N VAL A 163 7.30 12.67 15.39
CA VAL A 163 7.18 13.61 16.51
C VAL A 163 8.40 13.52 17.43
N LYS A 164 8.92 12.31 17.70
CA LYS A 164 10.15 12.14 18.52
C LYS A 164 11.40 12.71 17.85
N GLU A 165 11.56 12.52 16.55
CA GLU A 165 12.68 13.07 15.78
C GLU A 165 12.65 14.60 15.75
N ASN A 166 11.46 15.20 15.73
CA ASN A 166 11.28 16.66 15.70
C ASN A 166 11.18 17.30 17.09
N LYS A 167 11.12 16.52 18.16
CA LYS A 167 10.86 17.02 19.52
C LYS A 167 11.81 18.16 19.93
N GLU A 168 13.09 17.95 19.77
CA GLU A 168 14.12 18.95 20.17
C GLU A 168 14.06 20.23 19.33
N THR A 169 13.68 20.11 18.07
CA THR A 169 13.48 21.24 17.15
C THR A 169 12.19 21.97 17.48
N ASN A 170 11.12 21.27 17.74
CA ASN A 170 9.81 21.83 18.08
C ASN A 170 9.85 22.54 19.46
N GLU A 171 10.53 21.98 20.46
CA GLU A 171 10.69 22.63 21.77
C GLU A 171 11.42 23.98 21.65
N LYS A 172 12.51 24.04 20.89
CA LYS A 172 13.24 25.29 20.62
C LYS A 172 12.39 26.30 19.83
N GLU A 173 11.62 25.83 18.87
CA GLU A 173 10.72 26.69 18.10
C GLU A 173 9.57 27.22 18.95
N ILE A 174 8.98 26.40 19.82
CA ILE A 174 7.95 26.83 20.79
C ILE A 174 8.50 27.89 21.74
N GLU A 175 9.69 27.69 22.31
CA GLU A 175 10.32 28.69 23.17
C GLU A 175 10.59 30.00 22.43
N TYR A 176 11.06 29.92 21.20
CA TYR A 176 11.33 31.08 20.36
C TYR A 176 10.04 31.85 20.01
N LEU A 177 8.98 31.16 19.61
CA LEU A 177 7.70 31.79 19.30
C LEU A 177 7.04 32.40 20.54
N ARG A 178 7.14 31.76 21.70
CA ARG A 178 6.71 32.36 22.98
C ARG A 178 7.46 33.61 23.32
N PHE A 179 8.76 33.62 23.11
CA PHE A 179 9.59 34.83 23.34
C PHE A 179 9.15 35.96 22.40
N GLN A 180 8.94 35.67 21.12
CA GLN A 180 8.51 36.67 20.15
C GLN A 180 7.13 37.24 20.48
N LEU A 181 6.19 36.39 20.84
CA LEU A 181 4.84 36.79 21.22
C LEU A 181 4.87 37.72 22.46
N LYS A 182 5.65 37.32 23.46
CA LYS A 182 5.83 38.11 24.67
C LYS A 182 6.45 39.49 24.37
N GLU A 183 7.44 39.57 23.51
CA GLU A 183 8.08 40.83 23.10
C GLU A 183 7.08 41.79 22.41
N LEU A 184 6.20 41.24 21.55
CA LEU A 184 5.14 42.01 20.86
C LEU A 184 4.03 42.44 21.82
N ASP A 185 3.58 41.53 22.71
CA ASP A 185 2.55 41.83 23.71
C ASP A 185 3.00 42.88 24.73
N GLU A 186 4.25 42.80 25.24
CA GLU A 186 4.81 43.77 26.15
C GLU A 186 4.98 45.14 25.50
N ALA A 187 5.32 45.18 24.21
CA ALA A 187 5.44 46.41 23.46
C ALA A 187 4.10 47.11 23.23
N SER A 188 3.01 46.37 23.08
CA SER A 188 1.64 46.89 22.93
C SER A 188 1.54 48.09 21.99
N VAL A 189 2.10 47.97 20.78
CA VAL A 189 2.13 49.05 19.79
C VAL A 189 0.74 49.24 19.21
N LYS A 190 0.26 50.49 19.20
CA LYS A 190 -1.06 50.82 18.65
C LYS A 190 -0.98 51.13 17.16
N GLU A 191 -2.10 50.91 16.48
CA GLU A 191 -2.23 51.30 15.09
C GLU A 191 -1.96 52.80 14.90
N ASN A 192 -1.14 53.18 13.91
CA ASN A 192 -0.72 54.54 13.60
C ASN A 192 0.07 55.27 14.74
N GLU A 193 0.52 54.56 15.79
CA GLU A 193 1.26 55.16 16.90
C GLU A 193 2.55 55.81 16.41
N GLU A 194 3.25 55.18 15.45
CA GLU A 194 4.50 55.72 14.90
C GLU A 194 4.31 57.07 14.22
N ASP A 195 3.24 57.24 13.45
CA ASP A 195 2.98 58.49 12.74
C ASP A 195 2.55 59.59 13.71
N GLY A 196 1.72 59.27 14.69
CA GLY A 196 1.36 60.21 15.76
C GLY A 196 2.59 60.70 16.57
N ILE A 197 3.52 59.77 16.88
CA ILE A 197 4.78 60.14 17.58
C ILE A 197 5.65 61.06 16.71
N LYS A 198 5.74 60.79 15.40
CA LYS A 198 6.52 61.67 14.50
C LYS A 198 5.92 63.06 14.39
N GLU A 199 4.61 63.17 14.27
CA GLU A 199 3.91 64.46 14.25
C GLU A 199 4.13 65.25 15.56
N GLU A 200 4.05 64.57 16.74
CA GLU A 200 4.32 65.21 18.03
C GLU A 200 5.79 65.66 18.17
N LEU A 201 6.74 64.84 17.70
CA LEU A 201 8.17 65.18 17.67
C LEU A 201 8.47 66.36 16.75
N ASP A 202 7.85 66.43 15.57
CA ASP A 202 8.03 67.53 14.63
C ASP A 202 7.56 68.87 15.27
N ILE A 203 6.44 68.87 15.97
CA ILE A 203 5.96 70.03 16.69
C ILE A 203 6.94 70.40 17.84
N LEU A 204 7.31 69.45 18.70
CA LEU A 204 8.16 69.69 19.85
C LEU A 204 9.60 70.11 19.50
N SER A 205 10.15 69.57 18.43
CA SER A 205 11.50 69.92 17.96
C SER A 205 11.58 71.33 17.39
N ASN A 206 10.47 71.84 16.86
CA ASN A 206 10.38 73.18 16.30
C ASN A 206 9.76 74.21 17.26
N VAL A 207 9.51 73.84 18.54
CA VAL A 207 8.87 74.71 19.51
C VAL A 207 9.57 76.05 19.67
N GLN A 208 10.90 76.03 19.66
CA GLN A 208 11.67 77.31 19.85
C GLN A 208 11.50 78.23 18.64
N GLU A 209 11.56 77.69 17.42
CA GLU A 209 11.36 78.48 16.19
C GLU A 209 9.89 78.92 16.05
N LEU A 210 8.92 78.07 16.38
CA LEU A 210 7.53 78.46 16.43
C LEU A 210 7.23 79.53 17.47
N LYS A 211 7.87 79.44 18.67
CA LYS A 211 7.73 80.39 19.72
C LYS A 211 8.32 81.73 19.38
N GLU A 212 9.59 81.76 18.86
CA GLU A 212 10.24 82.94 18.41
C GLU A 212 9.53 83.65 17.27
N GLY A 213 9.07 82.82 16.25
CA GLY A 213 8.37 83.35 15.10
C GLY A 213 7.00 83.92 15.45
N SER A 214 6.20 83.20 16.25
CA SER A 214 4.89 83.67 16.69
C SER A 214 4.95 84.87 17.62
N TYR A 215 5.89 84.83 18.56
CA TYR A 215 6.14 85.99 19.46
C TYR A 215 6.67 87.23 18.71
N GLY A 216 7.58 86.99 17.78
CA GLY A 216 8.11 88.05 16.90
C GLY A 216 7.05 88.71 16.06
N ALA A 217 6.15 87.91 15.48
CA ALA A 217 4.99 88.38 14.71
C ALA A 217 4.00 89.12 15.61
N TYR A 218 3.68 88.59 16.82
CA TYR A 218 2.92 89.36 17.84
C TYR A 218 3.53 90.67 18.17
N TYR A 219 4.86 90.68 18.46
CA TYR A 219 5.58 91.89 18.82
C TYR A 219 5.57 92.97 17.74
N ALA A 220 5.72 92.56 16.46
CA ALA A 220 5.63 93.47 15.33
C ALA A 220 4.21 94.00 15.13
N LEU A 221 3.20 93.21 15.39
CA LEU A 221 1.79 93.62 15.26
C LEU A 221 1.32 94.52 16.42
N TYR A 222 1.67 94.19 17.68
CA TYR A 222 1.07 94.84 18.86
C TYR A 222 2.06 95.19 20.01
N GLY A 223 3.29 94.65 19.98
CA GLY A 223 4.17 94.65 21.16
C GLY A 223 4.93 95.96 21.46
N ASP A 224 4.92 97.00 20.60
CA ASP A 224 5.68 98.27 20.81
C ASP A 224 4.89 99.48 20.31
N ASN A 225 5.29 100.67 20.72
CA ASN A 225 4.72 101.94 20.31
C ASN A 225 4.92 102.29 18.81
N GLN A 226 5.67 101.47 18.08
CA GLN A 226 5.83 101.48 16.64
C GLN A 226 5.14 100.32 15.95
N SER A 227 4.29 99.61 16.64
CA SER A 227 3.60 98.44 16.13
C SER A 227 2.56 98.80 15.01
N ILE A 228 2.28 97.81 14.18
CA ILE A 228 1.36 98.00 13.04
C ILE A 228 -0.02 98.42 13.54
N VAL A 229 -0.51 97.82 14.63
CA VAL A 229 -1.81 98.17 15.26
C VAL A 229 -1.79 99.59 15.82
N GLU A 230 -0.69 100.03 16.44
CA GLU A 230 -0.56 101.40 16.92
C GLU A 230 -0.53 102.40 15.76
N ALA A 231 0.23 102.10 14.67
CA ALA A 231 0.22 102.90 13.44
C ALA A 231 -1.16 102.96 12.79
N LEU A 232 -1.84 101.82 12.70
CA LEU A 232 -3.19 101.71 12.14
C LEU A 232 -4.23 102.45 12.99
N SER A 233 -4.03 102.45 14.34
CA SER A 233 -4.87 103.24 15.28
C SER A 233 -4.82 104.71 15.02
N LYS A 234 -3.61 105.26 14.74
CA LYS A 234 -3.44 106.67 14.40
C LYS A 234 -4.09 107.02 13.07
N ILE A 235 -3.87 106.16 12.05
CA ILE A 235 -4.48 106.37 10.74
C ILE A 235 -6.03 106.28 10.80
N LYS A 236 -6.59 105.30 11.56
CA LYS A 236 -7.99 105.16 11.82
C LYS A 236 -8.59 106.41 12.48
N TYR A 237 -7.89 106.97 13.50
CA TYR A 237 -8.33 108.18 14.14
C TYR A 237 -8.35 109.38 13.18
N GLU A 238 -7.33 109.59 12.37
CA GLU A 238 -7.28 110.65 11.36
C GLU A 238 -8.37 110.52 10.31
N ILE A 239 -8.62 109.29 9.75
CA ILE A 239 -9.66 109.05 8.77
C ILE A 239 -11.05 109.24 9.38
N SER A 240 -11.27 108.78 10.63
CA SER A 240 -12.52 108.98 11.35
C SER A 240 -12.87 110.46 11.48
N ASN A 241 -11.87 111.31 11.80
CA ASN A 241 -12.06 112.73 11.84
C ASN A 241 -12.39 113.35 10.45
N CYS A 242 -11.75 112.88 9.40
CA CYS A 242 -12.04 113.28 8.02
C CYS A 242 -13.44 112.83 7.55
N ALA A 243 -13.89 111.62 7.93
CA ALA A 243 -15.19 111.03 7.59
C ALA A 243 -16.38 111.80 8.23
N THR A 244 -16.08 112.58 9.29
CA THR A 244 -17.09 113.51 9.84
C THR A 244 -17.29 114.75 8.92
N LEU A 245 -16.28 115.12 8.14
CA LEU A 245 -16.32 116.23 7.20
C LEU A 245 -16.73 115.82 5.79
N ASP A 246 -16.37 114.66 5.30
CA ASP A 246 -16.75 114.10 3.98
C ASP A 246 -17.27 112.65 4.08
N LYS A 247 -18.59 112.48 3.76
CA LYS A 247 -19.28 111.19 3.84
C LYS A 247 -18.67 110.16 2.89
N ASN A 248 -17.93 110.56 1.83
CA ASN A 248 -17.31 109.61 0.88
C ASN A 248 -16.18 108.80 1.55
N LEU A 249 -15.67 109.25 2.71
CA LEU A 249 -14.64 108.50 3.45
C LEU A 249 -15.18 107.48 4.43
N LYS A 250 -16.49 107.33 4.59
CA LYS A 250 -17.07 106.37 5.51
C LYS A 250 -16.75 104.91 5.18
N GLU A 251 -16.66 104.55 3.91
CA GLU A 251 -16.30 103.18 3.48
C GLU A 251 -14.78 102.93 3.84
N ALA A 252 -13.91 103.86 3.68
CA ALA A 252 -12.53 103.76 4.11
C ALA A 252 -12.41 103.66 5.62
N GLU A 253 -13.21 104.41 6.38
CA GLU A 253 -13.28 104.33 7.84
C GLU A 253 -13.69 102.95 8.32
N ALA A 254 -14.76 102.38 7.73
CA ALA A 254 -15.22 101.02 8.06
C ALA A 254 -14.13 99.98 7.75
N THR A 255 -13.53 100.03 6.56
CA THR A 255 -12.45 99.11 6.17
C THR A 255 -11.25 99.16 7.11
N LEU A 256 -10.83 100.39 7.56
CA LEU A 256 -9.75 100.52 8.50
C LEU A 256 -10.09 100.07 9.91
N PHE A 257 -11.38 100.20 10.29
CA PHE A 257 -11.83 99.65 11.56
C PHE A 257 -11.78 98.16 11.56
N ASP A 258 -12.32 97.48 10.53
CA ASP A 258 -12.32 96.01 10.38
C ASP A 258 -10.87 95.49 10.32
N ALA A 259 -9.93 96.17 9.59
CA ALA A 259 -8.53 95.78 9.52
C ALA A 259 -7.83 95.88 10.93
N PHE A 260 -8.16 96.95 11.69
CA PHE A 260 -7.62 97.12 13.04
C PHE A 260 -8.10 95.98 14.00
N GLU A 261 -9.34 95.66 14.02
CA GLU A 261 -9.85 94.58 14.90
C GLU A 261 -9.32 93.21 14.44
N ASN A 262 -9.28 92.89 13.15
CA ASN A 262 -8.70 91.65 12.66
C ASN A 262 -7.21 91.50 12.97
N LEU A 263 -6.40 92.56 12.86
CA LEU A 263 -5.01 92.50 13.19
C LEU A 263 -4.80 92.32 14.72
N LYS A 264 -5.67 92.95 15.50
CA LYS A 264 -5.62 92.85 16.97
C LYS A 264 -5.97 91.42 17.44
N ASP A 265 -6.98 90.83 16.83
CA ASP A 265 -7.36 89.44 17.08
C ASP A 265 -6.26 88.45 16.66
N CYS A 266 -5.64 88.64 15.49
CA CYS A 266 -4.50 87.89 15.04
C CYS A 266 -3.33 88.00 16.01
N ALA A 267 -3.00 89.22 16.50
CA ALA A 267 -1.95 89.43 17.49
C ALA A 267 -2.23 88.71 18.81
N ASN A 268 -3.46 88.75 19.29
CA ASN A 268 -3.88 88.03 20.51
C ASN A 268 -3.77 86.51 20.32
N PHE A 269 -4.16 85.96 19.12
CA PHE A 269 -3.98 84.59 18.84
C PHE A 269 -2.49 84.19 18.86
N LEU A 270 -1.65 84.90 18.16
CA LEU A 270 -0.19 84.63 18.12
C LEU A 270 0.47 84.70 19.48
N ARG A 271 0.05 85.64 20.30
CA ARG A 271 0.53 85.75 21.70
C ARG A 271 0.17 84.51 22.50
N ASN A 272 -1.14 84.16 22.53
CA ASN A 272 -1.63 82.96 23.25
C ASN A 272 -0.95 81.68 22.73
N TYR A 273 -0.76 81.57 21.46
CA TYR A 273 -0.07 80.40 20.83
C TYR A 273 1.41 80.35 21.34
N SER A 274 2.16 81.43 21.27
CA SER A 274 3.55 81.47 21.73
C SER A 274 3.73 81.24 23.24
N GLU A 275 2.77 81.73 24.08
CA GLU A 275 2.77 81.51 25.53
C GLU A 275 2.47 80.09 25.93
N ASN A 276 1.60 79.37 25.14
CA ASN A 276 1.24 77.99 25.38
C ASN A 276 2.26 76.94 24.85
N LEU A 277 3.28 77.40 24.07
CA LEU A 277 4.36 76.52 23.62
C LEU A 277 5.39 76.34 24.74
N GLU A 278 5.42 75.13 25.36
CA GLU A 278 6.37 74.72 26.39
C GLU A 278 7.47 73.80 25.79
N LEU A 279 8.71 74.13 26.10
CA LEU A 279 9.87 73.25 25.84
C LEU A 279 9.81 72.10 26.85
N ASN A 280 9.61 70.88 26.37
CA ASN A 280 9.60 69.69 27.21
C ASN A 280 10.62 68.63 26.70
N PRO A 281 11.92 68.80 27.05
CA PRO A 281 12.95 67.87 26.61
C PRO A 281 12.73 66.44 27.06
N SER A 282 12.17 66.22 28.27
CA SER A 282 11.88 64.86 28.76
C SER A 282 10.85 64.14 27.90
N ARG A 283 9.86 64.89 27.38
CA ARG A 283 8.84 64.32 26.47
C ARG A 283 9.43 63.94 25.12
N ILE A 284 10.38 64.73 24.62
CA ILE A 284 11.11 64.45 23.38
C ILE A 284 11.93 63.15 23.56
N ASP A 285 12.62 62.98 24.69
CA ASP A 285 13.38 61.76 24.97
C ASP A 285 12.47 60.53 25.08
N GLU A 286 11.35 60.62 25.81
CA GLU A 286 10.34 59.53 25.89
C GLU A 286 9.81 59.11 24.50
N LEU A 287 9.45 60.08 23.66
CA LEU A 287 8.93 59.81 22.31
C LEU A 287 10.01 59.20 21.41
N ASN A 288 11.28 59.66 21.51
CA ASN A 288 12.38 59.08 20.75
C ASN A 288 12.64 57.62 21.18
N GLU A 289 12.63 57.32 22.47
CA GLU A 289 12.78 55.96 22.98
C GLU A 289 11.64 55.06 22.46
N ARG A 290 10.39 55.54 22.53
CA ARG A 290 9.24 54.81 22.05
C ARG A 290 9.29 54.60 20.54
N LEU A 291 9.64 55.62 19.77
CA LEU A 291 9.83 55.53 18.32
C LEU A 291 10.92 54.50 17.94
N SER A 292 12.05 54.57 18.66
CA SER A 292 13.16 53.64 18.47
C SER A 292 12.72 52.17 18.73
N LEU A 293 11.91 51.93 19.77
CA LEU A 293 11.36 50.63 20.07
C LEU A 293 10.45 50.13 18.94
N ILE A 294 9.50 50.98 18.49
CA ILE A 294 8.59 50.62 17.39
C ILE A 294 9.36 50.29 16.10
N GLN A 295 10.33 51.13 15.74
CA GLN A 295 11.15 50.92 14.56
C GLN A 295 12.00 49.63 14.65
N LYS A 296 12.54 49.33 15.85
CA LYS A 296 13.26 48.10 16.11
C LYS A 296 12.36 46.85 15.91
N LEU A 297 11.15 46.91 16.43
CA LEU A 297 10.17 45.84 16.26
C LEU A 297 9.74 45.68 14.80
N LYS A 298 9.48 46.80 14.10
CA LYS A 298 9.13 46.74 12.66
C LYS A 298 10.28 46.20 11.79
N ARG A 299 11.53 46.50 12.11
CA ARG A 299 12.67 45.87 11.41
C ARG A 299 12.78 44.37 11.65
N LYS A 300 12.39 43.90 12.83
CA LYS A 300 12.49 42.51 13.23
C LYS A 300 11.30 41.68 12.75
N TYR A 301 10.09 42.23 12.78
CA TYR A 301 8.84 41.52 12.58
C TYR A 301 8.04 41.97 11.35
N GLY A 302 8.50 43.02 10.67
CA GLY A 302 7.75 43.59 9.54
C GLY A 302 6.90 44.79 9.92
N ASN A 303 6.31 45.43 8.91
CA ASN A 303 5.60 46.69 9.13
C ASN A 303 4.24 46.50 9.85
N ASN A 304 3.61 45.32 9.70
CA ASN A 304 2.32 45.02 10.34
C ASN A 304 2.56 44.09 11.53
N LEU A 305 2.71 44.69 12.72
CA LEU A 305 3.05 43.94 13.94
C LEU A 305 1.85 43.08 14.44
N ASP A 306 0.62 43.52 14.23
CA ASP A 306 -0.58 42.79 14.65
C ASP A 306 -0.76 41.52 13.82
N GLU A 307 -0.60 41.62 12.51
CA GLU A 307 -0.69 40.46 11.61
C GLU A 307 0.40 39.42 11.92
N GLU A 308 1.63 39.90 12.20
CA GLU A 308 2.72 38.99 12.53
C GLU A 308 2.52 38.33 13.91
N ARG A 309 1.97 39.07 14.88
CA ARG A 309 1.55 38.53 16.18
C ARG A 309 0.55 37.39 16.02
N ASP A 310 -0.49 37.61 15.21
CA ASP A 310 -1.52 36.60 14.94
C ASP A 310 -0.93 35.37 14.21
N ASN A 311 0.00 35.56 13.29
CA ASN A 311 0.72 34.49 12.61
C ASN A 311 1.58 33.66 13.58
N ILE A 312 2.29 34.33 14.48
CA ILE A 312 3.10 33.68 15.52
C ILE A 312 2.19 32.88 16.48
N GLU A 313 1.08 33.44 16.90
CA GLU A 313 0.12 32.79 17.79
C GLU A 313 -0.50 31.54 17.12
N LYS A 314 -0.86 31.65 15.85
CA LYS A 314 -1.37 30.54 15.06
C LYS A 314 -0.35 29.40 14.94
N LYS A 315 0.90 29.71 14.59
CA LYS A 315 2.00 28.72 14.54
C LYS A 315 2.23 28.04 15.90
N LEU A 316 2.23 28.82 16.96
CA LEU A 316 2.40 28.30 18.32
C LEU A 316 1.27 27.31 18.68
N ASN A 317 0.02 27.65 18.34
CA ASN A 317 -1.13 26.78 18.58
C ASN A 317 -1.10 25.50 17.73
N GLU A 318 -0.58 25.56 16.49
CA GLU A 318 -0.37 24.38 15.64
C GLU A 318 0.68 23.44 16.26
N LEU A 319 1.78 23.95 16.78
CA LEU A 319 2.82 23.15 17.45
C LEU A 319 2.37 22.56 18.80
N LEU A 320 1.46 23.24 19.49
CA LEU A 320 0.88 22.81 20.77
C LEU A 320 -0.37 21.94 20.59
N SER A 321 -0.79 21.65 19.36
CA SER A 321 -1.99 20.86 19.10
C SER A 321 -1.90 19.44 19.70
N PRO A 322 -3.01 18.82 20.09
CA PRO A 322 -3.05 17.45 20.63
C PRO A 322 -2.43 16.40 19.70
N GLU A 323 -2.47 16.64 18.38
CA GLU A 323 -1.88 15.76 17.36
C GLU A 323 -0.34 15.66 17.45
N ASN A 324 0.29 16.67 18.02
CA ASN A 324 1.74 16.73 18.26
C ASN A 324 2.11 16.46 19.73
N ASN A 325 1.13 16.15 20.58
CA ASN A 325 1.37 15.82 21.98
C ASN A 325 1.98 14.41 22.08
N LEU A 326 3.25 14.35 22.41
CA LEU A 326 4.00 13.10 22.50
C LEU A 326 3.39 12.12 23.51
N GLU A 327 2.92 12.61 24.66
CA GLU A 327 2.34 11.76 25.72
C GLU A 327 1.04 11.13 25.25
N ALA A 328 0.15 11.89 24.62
CA ALA A 328 -1.11 11.36 24.06
C ALA A 328 -0.86 10.33 22.95
N LEU A 329 0.10 10.61 22.05
CA LEU A 329 0.50 9.67 21.00
C LEU A 329 1.15 8.39 21.56
N GLU A 330 1.91 8.48 22.65
CA GLU A 330 2.47 7.31 23.34
C GLU A 330 1.37 6.46 24.01
N GLU A 331 0.35 7.07 24.58
CA GLU A 331 -0.81 6.37 25.14
C GLU A 331 -1.62 5.66 24.04
N GLU A 332 -1.90 6.33 22.94
CA GLU A 332 -2.58 5.73 21.77
C GLU A 332 -1.77 4.56 21.18
N TYR A 333 -0.47 4.74 21.00
CA TYR A 333 0.44 3.70 20.51
C TYR A 333 0.45 2.47 21.44
N ASN A 334 0.55 2.68 22.76
CA ASN A 334 0.56 1.59 23.71
C ASN A 334 -0.78 0.84 23.76
N SER A 335 -1.90 1.57 23.67
CA SER A 335 -3.24 0.99 23.60
C SER A 335 -3.44 0.17 22.31
N ALA A 336 -3.00 0.69 21.17
CA ALA A 336 -3.04 -0.02 19.90
C ALA A 336 -2.14 -1.28 19.91
N LEU A 337 -0.96 -1.19 20.51
CA LEU A 337 -0.05 -2.32 20.68
C LEU A 337 -0.66 -3.42 21.56
N GLU A 338 -1.30 -3.05 22.68
CA GLU A 338 -1.96 -4.00 23.57
C GLU A 338 -3.13 -4.70 22.87
N SER A 339 -3.98 -3.95 22.17
CA SER A 339 -5.08 -4.47 21.39
C SER A 339 -4.62 -5.46 20.31
N LEU A 340 -3.56 -5.11 19.58
CA LEU A 340 -2.94 -5.97 18.59
C LEU A 340 -2.35 -7.24 19.22
N ASN A 341 -1.68 -7.11 20.36
CA ASN A 341 -1.16 -8.27 21.11
C ASN A 341 -2.24 -9.25 21.52
N ILE A 342 -3.39 -8.76 21.96
CA ILE A 342 -4.54 -9.62 22.32
C ILE A 342 -5.03 -10.39 21.10
N LEU A 343 -5.15 -9.73 19.95
CA LEU A 343 -5.56 -10.37 18.69
C LEU A 343 -4.53 -11.41 18.21
N CYS A 344 -3.25 -11.08 18.26
CA CYS A 344 -2.17 -12.00 17.91
C CYS A 344 -2.14 -13.24 18.80
N LYS A 345 -2.36 -13.09 20.11
CA LYS A 345 -2.46 -14.23 21.05
C LYS A 345 -3.65 -15.13 20.73
N LYS A 346 -4.82 -14.56 20.44
CA LYS A 346 -6.00 -15.33 20.02
C LYS A 346 -5.73 -16.11 18.73
N ILE A 347 -5.10 -15.48 17.73
CA ILE A 347 -4.72 -16.16 16.49
C ILE A 347 -3.79 -17.34 16.77
N ARG A 348 -2.80 -17.15 17.65
CA ARG A 348 -1.88 -18.23 18.06
C ARG A 348 -2.60 -19.39 18.73
N GLU A 349 -3.51 -19.13 19.64
CA GLU A 349 -4.32 -20.17 20.31
C GLU A 349 -5.06 -21.01 19.26
N TYR A 350 -5.77 -20.39 18.33
CA TYR A 350 -6.44 -21.10 17.23
C TYR A 350 -5.48 -21.95 16.39
N ARG A 351 -4.29 -21.41 16.07
CA ARG A 351 -3.28 -22.14 15.30
C ARG A 351 -2.71 -23.32 16.09
N GLN A 352 -2.38 -23.15 17.36
CA GLN A 352 -1.85 -24.22 18.21
C GLN A 352 -2.86 -25.37 18.36
N ASP A 353 -4.12 -25.05 18.67
CA ASP A 353 -5.17 -26.04 18.85
C ASP A 353 -5.42 -26.87 17.59
N ASN A 354 -5.35 -26.22 16.43
CA ASN A 354 -5.60 -26.89 15.15
C ASN A 354 -4.34 -27.53 14.55
N ALA A 355 -3.14 -27.03 14.84
CA ALA A 355 -1.90 -27.59 14.30
C ALA A 355 -1.72 -29.07 14.68
N SER A 356 -1.93 -29.43 15.94
CA SER A 356 -1.82 -30.82 16.40
C SER A 356 -2.88 -31.74 15.76
N THR A 357 -4.12 -31.27 15.64
CA THR A 357 -5.21 -32.04 15.02
C THR A 357 -4.94 -32.24 13.54
N LEU A 358 -4.54 -31.18 12.82
CA LEU A 358 -4.23 -31.22 11.41
C LEU A 358 -3.00 -32.11 11.12
N SER A 359 -1.96 -32.04 11.94
CA SER A 359 -0.79 -32.91 11.83
C SER A 359 -1.15 -34.39 11.89
N LYS A 360 -1.98 -34.77 12.88
CA LYS A 360 -2.47 -36.16 13.00
C LYS A 360 -3.31 -36.60 11.80
N LEU A 361 -4.17 -35.73 11.28
CA LEU A 361 -4.98 -36.01 10.10
C LEU A 361 -4.11 -36.23 8.85
N ILE A 362 -3.06 -35.42 8.70
CA ILE A 362 -2.09 -35.58 7.61
C ILE A 362 -1.34 -36.91 7.75
N GLU A 363 -0.85 -37.24 8.95
CA GLU A 363 -0.17 -38.54 9.20
C GLU A 363 -1.07 -39.74 8.91
N GLU A 364 -2.36 -39.67 9.27
CA GLU A 364 -3.32 -40.72 8.95
C GLU A 364 -3.48 -40.90 7.44
N LYS A 365 -3.59 -39.79 6.69
CA LYS A 365 -3.66 -39.86 5.22
C LYS A 365 -2.36 -40.38 4.62
N LEU A 366 -1.20 -40.03 5.16
CA LEU A 366 0.09 -40.57 4.73
C LEU A 366 0.21 -42.09 4.97
N LYS A 367 -0.30 -42.58 6.11
CA LYS A 367 -0.36 -44.03 6.37
C LYS A 367 -1.24 -44.76 5.36
N ASN A 368 -2.38 -44.17 4.98
CA ASN A 368 -3.27 -44.74 3.95
C ASN A 368 -2.60 -44.79 2.57
N LEU A 369 -1.59 -43.91 2.33
CA LEU A 369 -0.75 -43.91 1.12
C LEU A 369 0.53 -44.77 1.30
N MET A 370 0.55 -45.69 2.24
CA MET A 370 1.63 -46.61 2.56
C MET A 370 2.96 -45.91 2.99
N LEU A 371 2.86 -44.69 3.48
CA LEU A 371 3.95 -43.99 4.19
C LEU A 371 3.78 -44.15 5.71
N THR A 372 3.86 -45.41 6.17
CA THR A 372 3.51 -45.82 7.54
C THR A 372 4.44 -45.23 8.61
N GLU A 373 5.69 -44.94 8.24
CA GLU A 373 6.70 -44.37 9.14
C GLU A 373 6.77 -42.85 9.08
N ALA A 374 5.94 -42.22 8.23
CA ALA A 374 5.94 -40.78 8.08
C ALA A 374 5.42 -40.09 9.35
N ARG A 375 6.13 -39.03 9.74
CA ARG A 375 5.69 -38.11 10.78
C ARG A 375 5.58 -36.73 10.19
N PHE A 376 4.55 -36.01 10.62
CA PHE A 376 4.27 -34.66 10.17
C PHE A 376 4.00 -33.74 11.35
N GLU A 377 4.58 -32.56 11.34
CA GLU A 377 4.40 -31.57 12.39
C GLU A 377 4.25 -30.17 11.78
N ILE A 378 3.31 -29.42 12.31
CA ILE A 378 3.16 -28.00 12.01
C ILE A 378 3.89 -27.23 13.11
N SER A 379 5.08 -26.72 12.76
CA SER A 379 5.92 -25.94 13.66
C SER A 379 5.47 -24.49 13.67
N LEU A 380 5.20 -23.96 14.87
CA LEU A 380 4.86 -22.56 15.13
C LEU A 380 6.03 -21.93 15.87
N LYS A 381 6.74 -21.00 15.24
CA LYS A 381 7.87 -20.26 15.81
C LYS A 381 7.52 -18.80 15.98
N ASP A 382 8.05 -18.18 17.02
CA ASP A 382 7.89 -16.74 17.22
C ASP A 382 8.61 -15.94 16.12
N THR A 383 7.94 -14.92 15.65
CA THR A 383 8.51 -13.92 14.73
C THR A 383 8.08 -12.52 15.13
N SER A 384 8.62 -11.52 14.46
CA SER A 384 8.16 -10.14 14.63
C SER A 384 6.68 -10.01 14.27
N MET A 385 5.98 -9.16 15.00
CA MET A 385 4.56 -8.86 14.79
C MET A 385 4.30 -8.38 13.36
N SER A 386 3.26 -8.93 12.75
CA SER A 386 2.87 -8.67 11.38
C SER A 386 1.34 -8.58 11.26
N GLU A 387 0.84 -8.26 10.06
CA GLU A 387 -0.60 -8.27 9.78
C GLU A 387 -1.27 -9.65 9.95
N ASN A 388 -0.48 -10.73 9.98
CA ASN A 388 -0.93 -12.11 10.17
C ASN A 388 -0.62 -12.66 11.58
N GLY A 389 -0.31 -11.79 12.53
CA GLY A 389 0.11 -12.19 13.88
C GLY A 389 1.63 -12.26 14.04
N PHE A 390 2.10 -13.04 15.01
CA PHE A 390 3.52 -13.18 15.34
C PHE A 390 4.05 -14.62 15.18
N ASP A 391 3.36 -15.44 14.38
CA ASP A 391 3.76 -16.81 14.11
C ASP A 391 4.42 -16.94 12.73
N ASN A 392 5.54 -17.66 12.71
CA ASN A 392 6.07 -18.27 11.51
C ASN A 392 5.64 -19.74 11.50
N VAL A 393 4.83 -20.11 10.50
CA VAL A 393 4.29 -21.48 10.35
C VAL A 393 5.12 -22.23 9.35
N GLU A 394 5.66 -23.40 9.76
CA GLU A 394 6.45 -24.24 8.87
C GLU A 394 6.02 -25.71 8.98
N PHE A 395 5.72 -26.34 7.84
CA PHE A 395 5.40 -27.76 7.77
C PHE A 395 6.68 -28.58 7.78
N MET A 396 6.79 -29.45 8.77
CA MET A 396 7.91 -30.33 9.01
C MET A 396 7.51 -31.78 8.73
N ILE A 397 8.33 -32.54 8.05
CA ILE A 397 8.04 -33.93 7.70
C ILE A 397 9.28 -34.79 7.78
N THR A 398 9.08 -36.07 8.05
CA THR A 398 10.01 -37.14 7.73
C THR A 398 9.23 -38.35 7.22
N THR A 399 9.76 -39.07 6.24
CA THR A 399 9.19 -40.33 5.71
C THR A 399 9.83 -41.56 6.35
N ASN A 400 10.90 -41.39 7.15
CA ASN A 400 11.66 -42.46 7.77
C ASN A 400 11.70 -42.32 9.29
N LYS A 401 11.49 -43.41 9.98
CA LYS A 401 11.44 -43.47 11.46
C LYS A 401 12.72 -42.95 12.12
N ASN A 402 13.87 -43.20 11.51
CA ASN A 402 15.19 -42.91 12.08
C ASN A 402 15.75 -41.54 11.66
N GLN A 403 14.95 -40.71 10.98
CA GLN A 403 15.34 -39.37 10.57
C GLN A 403 14.58 -38.32 11.40
N ASN A 404 15.27 -37.19 11.61
CA ASN A 404 14.65 -36.04 12.23
C ASN A 404 13.64 -35.37 11.28
N LEU A 405 12.62 -34.74 11.86
CA LEU A 405 11.74 -33.85 11.12
C LEU A 405 12.55 -32.74 10.45
N MET A 406 12.28 -32.52 9.18
CA MET A 406 12.89 -31.45 8.41
C MET A 406 11.84 -30.64 7.65
N PRO A 407 12.11 -29.38 7.32
CA PRO A 407 11.20 -28.60 6.48
C PRO A 407 10.84 -29.35 5.19
N MET A 408 9.56 -29.31 4.83
CA MET A 408 9.08 -29.92 3.58
C MET A 408 9.86 -29.47 2.35
N SER A 409 10.35 -28.25 2.34
CA SER A 409 11.18 -27.70 1.24
C SER A 409 12.53 -28.40 1.07
N LYS A 410 12.95 -29.22 2.02
CA LYS A 410 14.24 -29.96 1.98
C LYS A 410 14.08 -31.45 1.71
N VAL A 411 12.86 -31.94 1.53
CA VAL A 411 12.60 -33.37 1.22
C VAL A 411 12.90 -33.67 -0.24
N ALA A 412 13.77 -34.61 -0.50
CA ALA A 412 14.41 -34.82 -1.81
C ALA A 412 13.88 -36.01 -2.62
N SER A 413 12.84 -36.74 -2.18
CA SER A 413 12.39 -37.99 -2.84
C SER A 413 11.20 -37.75 -3.78
N GLY A 414 11.34 -38.05 -5.08
CA GLY A 414 10.33 -37.82 -6.11
C GLY A 414 8.96 -38.47 -5.83
N GLY A 415 8.89 -39.81 -5.74
CA GLY A 415 7.61 -40.51 -5.55
C GLY A 415 7.00 -40.35 -4.16
N GLU A 416 7.82 -40.23 -3.10
CA GLU A 416 7.34 -40.00 -1.74
C GLU A 416 6.74 -38.60 -1.60
N ILE A 417 7.40 -37.58 -2.16
CA ILE A 417 6.89 -36.23 -2.11
C ILE A 417 5.58 -36.08 -2.88
N SER A 418 5.41 -36.78 -4.02
CA SER A 418 4.17 -36.79 -4.77
C SER A 418 3.01 -37.38 -3.97
N ARG A 419 3.25 -38.46 -3.18
CA ARG A 419 2.24 -39.02 -2.26
C ARG A 419 1.94 -38.07 -1.08
N VAL A 420 2.96 -37.41 -0.52
CA VAL A 420 2.75 -36.37 0.50
C VAL A 420 1.88 -35.24 -0.07
N MET A 421 2.14 -34.81 -1.29
CA MET A 421 1.31 -33.78 -1.97
C MET A 421 -0.12 -34.27 -2.16
N LEU A 422 -0.33 -35.53 -2.57
CA LEU A 422 -1.67 -36.10 -2.69
C LEU A 422 -2.41 -36.09 -1.35
N ALA A 423 -1.74 -36.48 -0.26
CA ALA A 423 -2.32 -36.44 1.09
C ALA A 423 -2.76 -35.01 1.47
N LEU A 424 -1.87 -34.04 1.29
CA LEU A 424 -2.15 -32.64 1.57
C LEU A 424 -3.29 -32.10 0.71
N LYS A 425 -3.25 -32.36 -0.60
CA LYS A 425 -4.32 -31.98 -1.55
C LYS A 425 -5.66 -32.55 -1.13
N THR A 426 -5.72 -33.80 -0.68
CA THR A 426 -6.99 -34.40 -0.24
C THR A 426 -7.57 -33.69 0.98
N ILE A 427 -6.72 -33.22 1.90
CA ILE A 427 -7.13 -32.49 3.10
C ILE A 427 -7.54 -31.06 2.78
N PHE A 428 -6.75 -30.38 1.95
CA PHE A 428 -6.98 -28.98 1.60
C PHE A 428 -7.88 -28.76 0.38
N ALA A 429 -8.33 -29.83 -0.30
CA ALA A 429 -9.19 -29.74 -1.50
C ALA A 429 -10.40 -28.83 -1.35
N SER A 430 -10.91 -28.72 -0.15
CA SER A 430 -12.09 -27.92 0.16
C SER A 430 -11.81 -26.44 0.41
N VAL A 431 -10.56 -26.05 0.57
CA VAL A 431 -10.10 -24.65 0.72
C VAL A 431 -9.27 -24.21 -0.47
N ASP A 432 -8.77 -25.15 -1.25
CA ASP A 432 -8.02 -24.90 -2.48
C ASP A 432 -8.94 -24.37 -3.58
N LYS A 433 -8.54 -23.30 -4.22
CA LYS A 433 -9.33 -22.63 -5.27
C LYS A 433 -9.01 -23.15 -6.68
N VAL A 434 -8.06 -24.07 -6.80
CA VAL A 434 -7.61 -24.58 -8.08
C VAL A 434 -8.59 -25.62 -8.62
N SER A 435 -9.01 -25.45 -9.87
CA SER A 435 -10.00 -26.32 -10.50
C SER A 435 -9.44 -27.63 -11.07
N THR A 436 -8.13 -27.68 -11.36
CA THR A 436 -7.46 -28.84 -11.98
C THR A 436 -6.13 -29.13 -11.29
N VAL A 437 -5.87 -30.39 -10.95
CA VAL A 437 -4.60 -30.84 -10.39
C VAL A 437 -3.99 -31.92 -11.30
N VAL A 438 -2.73 -31.75 -11.63
CA VAL A 438 -1.96 -32.67 -12.47
C VAL A 438 -0.91 -33.38 -11.63
N PHE A 439 -0.90 -34.71 -11.63
CA PHE A 439 0.10 -35.54 -10.98
C PHE A 439 0.96 -36.26 -12.00
N ASP A 440 2.26 -36.02 -11.97
CA ASP A 440 3.24 -36.77 -12.74
C ASP A 440 4.09 -37.66 -11.80
N GLU A 441 4.40 -38.88 -12.26
CA GLU A 441 5.27 -39.82 -11.57
C GLU A 441 4.88 -40.21 -10.13
N ILE A 442 3.58 -40.13 -9.81
CA ILE A 442 3.08 -40.50 -8.48
C ILE A 442 3.26 -41.99 -8.18
N ASP A 443 3.42 -42.78 -9.23
CA ASP A 443 3.62 -44.23 -9.21
C ASP A 443 5.09 -44.68 -9.17
N THR A 444 6.03 -43.72 -9.06
CA THR A 444 7.44 -44.05 -8.94
C THR A 444 7.74 -44.78 -7.62
N GLY A 445 8.27 -46.00 -7.75
CA GLY A 445 8.66 -46.85 -6.60
C GLY A 445 7.48 -47.49 -5.86
N ILE A 446 6.28 -47.52 -6.46
CA ILE A 446 5.13 -48.20 -5.88
C ILE A 446 4.59 -49.33 -6.80
N SER A 447 3.94 -50.31 -6.21
CA SER A 447 3.28 -51.41 -6.92
C SER A 447 2.17 -52.03 -6.06
N GLY A 448 1.34 -52.84 -6.65
CA GLY A 448 0.34 -53.65 -5.97
C GLY A 448 -0.61 -52.84 -5.06
N VAL A 449 -0.60 -53.15 -3.78
CA VAL A 449 -1.50 -52.54 -2.76
C VAL A 449 -1.35 -51.02 -2.69
N THR A 450 -0.12 -50.54 -2.76
CA THR A 450 0.15 -49.08 -2.68
C THR A 450 -0.48 -48.36 -3.87
N SER A 451 -0.41 -48.90 -5.09
CA SER A 451 -1.04 -48.31 -6.28
C SER A 451 -2.58 -48.29 -6.14
N GLY A 452 -3.17 -49.28 -5.47
CA GLY A 452 -4.60 -49.30 -5.15
C GLY A 452 -4.99 -48.16 -4.18
N CYS A 453 -4.23 -47.97 -3.11
CA CYS A 453 -4.45 -46.87 -2.15
C CYS A 453 -4.34 -45.48 -2.79
N VAL A 454 -3.34 -45.30 -3.66
CA VAL A 454 -3.17 -44.06 -4.43
C VAL A 454 -4.35 -43.82 -5.36
N ALA A 455 -4.80 -44.86 -6.06
CA ALA A 455 -5.94 -44.78 -6.98
C ALA A 455 -7.26 -44.37 -6.27
N GLU A 456 -7.53 -44.96 -5.10
CA GLU A 456 -8.71 -44.63 -4.27
C GLU A 456 -8.60 -43.16 -3.75
N CYS A 457 -7.44 -42.73 -3.30
CA CYS A 457 -7.23 -41.37 -2.86
C CYS A 457 -7.43 -40.33 -3.98
N MET A 458 -6.98 -40.66 -5.20
CA MET A 458 -7.22 -39.82 -6.38
C MET A 458 -8.69 -39.79 -6.78
N LEU A 459 -9.37 -40.92 -6.72
CA LEU A 459 -10.81 -41.02 -6.99
C LEU A 459 -11.60 -40.18 -5.98
N ASP A 460 -11.24 -40.21 -4.71
CA ASP A 460 -11.90 -39.39 -3.69
C ASP A 460 -11.67 -37.89 -3.96
N LEU A 461 -10.46 -37.50 -4.27
CA LEU A 461 -10.11 -36.11 -4.60
C LEU A 461 -10.83 -35.62 -5.86
N SER A 462 -11.01 -36.52 -6.84
CA SER A 462 -11.65 -36.21 -8.13
C SER A 462 -13.13 -35.83 -8.02
N LYS A 463 -13.80 -36.17 -6.92
CA LYS A 463 -15.19 -35.76 -6.65
C LYS A 463 -15.34 -34.24 -6.53
N SER A 464 -14.30 -33.55 -6.06
CA SER A 464 -14.30 -32.10 -5.86
C SER A 464 -13.44 -31.34 -6.85
N THR A 465 -12.39 -31.94 -7.38
CA THR A 465 -11.38 -31.29 -8.21
C THR A 465 -11.05 -32.17 -9.41
N GLN A 466 -10.91 -31.62 -10.61
CA GLN A 466 -10.46 -32.39 -11.75
C GLN A 466 -9.04 -32.89 -11.54
N ILE A 467 -8.82 -34.20 -11.67
CA ILE A 467 -7.50 -34.85 -11.58
C ILE A 467 -7.04 -35.28 -12.94
N ILE A 468 -5.79 -34.99 -13.27
CA ILE A 468 -5.08 -35.52 -14.44
C ILE A 468 -3.83 -36.22 -13.90
N CYS A 469 -3.78 -37.53 -14.08
CA CYS A 469 -2.66 -38.35 -13.62
C CYS A 469 -1.91 -38.99 -14.79
N ILE A 470 -0.58 -38.86 -14.76
CA ILE A 470 0.28 -39.64 -15.64
C ILE A 470 0.81 -40.84 -14.89
N THR A 471 0.56 -42.02 -15.43
CA THR A 471 0.97 -43.28 -14.81
C THR A 471 1.17 -44.40 -15.84
N HIS A 472 1.94 -45.38 -15.46
CA HIS A 472 2.04 -46.66 -16.15
C HIS A 472 1.43 -47.83 -15.34
N GLN A 473 0.86 -47.53 -14.14
CA GLN A 473 0.29 -48.55 -13.25
C GLN A 473 -1.13 -48.93 -13.68
N PRO A 474 -1.37 -50.21 -14.08
CA PRO A 474 -2.68 -50.66 -14.54
C PRO A 474 -3.81 -50.41 -13.53
N ILE A 475 -3.52 -50.57 -12.24
CA ILE A 475 -4.47 -50.39 -11.12
C ILE A 475 -4.98 -48.94 -11.08
N ILE A 476 -4.08 -47.97 -11.23
CA ILE A 476 -4.44 -46.54 -11.24
C ILE A 476 -5.24 -46.23 -12.52
N CYS A 477 -4.77 -46.71 -13.68
CA CYS A 477 -5.41 -46.52 -14.96
C CYS A 477 -6.84 -47.09 -15.01
N ALA A 478 -7.05 -48.20 -14.33
CA ALA A 478 -8.35 -48.87 -14.30
C ALA A 478 -9.44 -48.09 -13.55
N ARG A 479 -9.05 -47.23 -12.57
CA ARG A 479 -9.99 -46.44 -11.75
C ARG A 479 -10.38 -45.09 -12.37
N ALA A 480 -9.78 -44.72 -13.51
CA ALA A 480 -10.04 -43.42 -14.14
C ALA A 480 -11.42 -43.36 -14.81
N ASP A 481 -12.08 -42.18 -14.68
CA ASP A 481 -13.31 -41.86 -15.41
C ASP A 481 -13.04 -41.62 -16.90
N ASN A 482 -11.89 -41.04 -17.21
CA ASN A 482 -11.44 -40.78 -18.58
C ASN A 482 -10.04 -41.36 -18.78
N PHE A 483 -9.93 -42.28 -19.73
CA PHE A 483 -8.72 -43.04 -20.04
C PHE A 483 -8.16 -42.58 -21.38
N ILE A 484 -6.96 -42.01 -21.39
CA ILE A 484 -6.27 -41.52 -22.58
C ILE A 484 -5.04 -42.42 -22.80
N TRP A 485 -5.02 -43.11 -23.93
CA TRP A 485 -3.94 -44.04 -24.29
C TRP A 485 -2.92 -43.39 -25.21
N ILE A 486 -1.66 -43.47 -24.82
CA ILE A 486 -0.55 -42.85 -25.53
C ILE A 486 0.41 -43.94 -25.99
N THR A 487 0.63 -44.00 -27.30
CA THR A 487 1.54 -44.95 -27.93
C THR A 487 2.60 -44.25 -28.77
N LYS A 488 3.78 -44.85 -28.83
CA LYS A 488 4.86 -44.37 -29.65
C LYS A 488 4.91 -45.24 -30.91
N THR A 489 4.79 -44.64 -32.07
CA THR A 489 4.95 -45.31 -33.33
C THR A 489 6.37 -45.08 -33.88
N HIS A 490 7.02 -46.20 -34.23
CA HIS A 490 8.35 -46.19 -34.86
C HIS A 490 8.18 -46.31 -36.36
N GLY A 491 8.39 -45.24 -37.12
CA GLY A 491 8.47 -45.20 -38.59
C GLY A 491 9.75 -44.53 -39.02
N GLU A 492 9.80 -43.96 -40.22
CA GLU A 492 10.91 -43.11 -40.65
C GLU A 492 11.16 -41.96 -39.67
N ASN A 493 10.10 -41.43 -39.08
CA ASN A 493 10.14 -40.50 -37.93
C ASN A 493 9.34 -41.11 -36.76
N THR A 494 9.87 -40.95 -35.55
CA THR A 494 9.15 -41.32 -34.31
C THR A 494 8.03 -40.34 -34.07
N SER A 495 6.78 -40.82 -33.96
CA SER A 495 5.62 -39.99 -33.63
C SER A 495 4.85 -40.55 -32.45
N ILE A 496 4.05 -39.68 -31.81
CA ILE A 496 3.22 -40.03 -30.67
C ILE A 496 1.76 -40.05 -31.15
N LYS A 497 1.09 -41.20 -30.97
CA LYS A 497 -0.35 -41.33 -31.20
C LYS A 497 -1.10 -41.28 -29.89
N ILE A 498 -2.15 -40.47 -29.83
CA ILE A 498 -3.00 -40.27 -28.66
C ILE A 498 -4.41 -40.68 -29.04
N GLU A 499 -5.04 -41.54 -28.24
CA GLU A 499 -6.40 -42.02 -28.48
C GLU A 499 -7.18 -42.12 -27.16
N THR A 500 -8.47 -41.88 -27.22
CA THR A 500 -9.41 -42.20 -26.15
C THR A 500 -10.13 -43.49 -26.56
N PRO A 501 -9.67 -44.69 -26.10
CA PRO A 501 -10.16 -45.95 -26.54
C PRO A 501 -11.59 -46.24 -26.04
N ASP A 502 -12.35 -47.06 -26.80
CA ASP A 502 -13.58 -47.67 -26.31
C ASP A 502 -13.28 -48.68 -25.19
N GLU A 503 -14.35 -49.25 -24.60
CA GLU A 503 -14.25 -50.14 -23.44
C GLU A 503 -13.40 -51.39 -23.74
N ASN A 504 -13.53 -51.97 -24.94
CA ASN A 504 -12.78 -53.16 -25.33
C ASN A 504 -11.29 -52.83 -25.51
N ARG A 505 -11.00 -51.75 -26.22
CA ARG A 505 -9.64 -51.30 -26.45
C ARG A 505 -8.97 -50.81 -25.15
N ARG A 506 -9.73 -50.24 -24.20
CA ARG A 506 -9.27 -49.92 -22.84
C ARG A 506 -8.81 -51.18 -22.09
N LEU A 507 -9.59 -52.29 -22.18
CA LEU A 507 -9.19 -53.56 -21.55
C LEU A 507 -7.90 -54.13 -22.17
N GLU A 508 -7.77 -54.07 -23.50
CA GLU A 508 -6.52 -54.45 -24.18
C GLU A 508 -5.33 -53.61 -23.73
N ALA A 509 -5.49 -52.30 -23.67
CA ALA A 509 -4.45 -51.39 -23.21
C ALA A 509 -4.04 -51.64 -21.74
N LEU A 510 -5.02 -51.93 -20.85
CA LEU A 510 -4.75 -52.33 -19.48
C LEU A 510 -4.03 -53.68 -19.39
N ALA A 511 -4.42 -54.66 -20.23
CA ALA A 511 -3.74 -55.94 -20.34
C ALA A 511 -2.29 -55.79 -20.80
N GLN A 512 -2.07 -54.97 -21.82
CA GLN A 512 -0.72 -54.63 -22.29
C GLN A 512 0.14 -53.98 -21.21
N LEU A 513 -0.40 -53.03 -20.45
CA LEU A 513 0.30 -52.41 -19.32
C LEU A 513 0.66 -53.38 -18.20
N ALA A 514 -0.25 -54.35 -17.94
CA ALA A 514 -0.12 -55.29 -16.83
C ALA A 514 0.90 -56.41 -17.11
N SER A 515 1.00 -56.88 -18.35
CA SER A 515 1.75 -58.07 -18.70
C SER A 515 2.69 -57.90 -19.90
N GLY A 516 2.58 -56.78 -20.65
CA GLY A 516 3.30 -56.58 -21.91
C GLY A 516 2.66 -57.30 -23.12
N GLU A 517 1.66 -58.16 -22.92
CA GLU A 517 1.01 -58.95 -23.97
C GLU A 517 -0.51 -58.89 -23.84
N VAL A 518 -1.21 -58.93 -24.97
CA VAL A 518 -2.68 -58.97 -25.04
C VAL A 518 -3.12 -60.41 -25.33
N THR A 519 -3.49 -61.12 -24.28
CA THR A 519 -4.08 -62.48 -24.33
C THR A 519 -5.43 -62.50 -23.64
N GLN A 520 -6.22 -63.55 -23.85
CA GLN A 520 -7.53 -63.69 -23.19
C GLN A 520 -7.39 -63.67 -21.65
N GLN A 521 -6.33 -64.28 -21.11
CA GLN A 521 -6.06 -64.32 -19.68
C GLN A 521 -5.72 -62.94 -19.12
N THR A 522 -4.92 -62.14 -19.83
CA THR A 522 -4.56 -60.79 -19.43
C THR A 522 -5.71 -59.82 -19.56
N ILE A 523 -6.60 -59.99 -20.54
CA ILE A 523 -7.86 -59.24 -20.65
C ILE A 523 -8.79 -59.57 -19.48
N ASP A 524 -8.93 -60.84 -19.11
CA ASP A 524 -9.76 -61.24 -17.97
C ASP A 524 -9.20 -60.70 -16.63
N PHE A 525 -7.88 -60.65 -16.50
CA PHE A 525 -7.25 -59.95 -15.37
C PHE A 525 -7.56 -58.46 -15.40
N ALA A 526 -7.42 -57.76 -16.54
CA ALA A 526 -7.75 -56.36 -16.70
C ALA A 526 -9.19 -56.03 -16.29
N LYS A 527 -10.17 -56.92 -16.63
CA LYS A 527 -11.55 -56.80 -16.17
C LYS A 527 -11.71 -56.80 -14.65
N THR A 528 -10.85 -57.52 -13.92
CA THR A 528 -10.86 -57.53 -12.44
C THR A 528 -10.38 -56.22 -11.84
N LEU A 529 -9.55 -55.46 -12.56
CA LEU A 529 -9.03 -54.18 -12.12
C LEU A 529 -10.04 -53.03 -12.28
N VAL A 530 -10.92 -53.12 -13.28
CA VAL A 530 -11.94 -52.09 -13.62
C VAL A 530 -13.14 -52.11 -12.66
N LYS A 531 -13.32 -53.13 -11.87
CA LYS A 531 -14.41 -53.30 -10.90
C LYS A 531 -14.30 -52.42 -9.66
#